data_3f6e43b97abbcebc0ab48ea42d2ff286
#
_entry.id   3f6e43b97abbcebc0ab48ea42d2ff286
#
_cell.length_a   1.000
_cell.length_b   1.000
_cell.length_c   1.000
_cell.angle_alpha   90.00
_cell.angle_beta   90.00
_cell.angle_gamma   90.00
#
_symmetry.space_group_name_H-M   'P 1'
#
loop_
_entity.id
_entity.type
_entity.pdbx_description
1 polymer ?
#
loop_
_entity_poly.entity_id
_entity_poly.type
_entity_poly.pdbx_seq_one_letter_code
_entity_poly.pdbx_strand_id
1 'polypeptide(L)'
;MITACTAKPGAAEDYPFGDEVAVFKVAGRMFALVPLGEEPGSVSLKCDPGLAIGLRARYAGVTPGYHLSKRHWNTGALDGSVPDEEVLELIDHSYDLVVTRLTKAQRDQLIT
;
A
#
# COMPACT_ATOMS: atom_id res chain seq x y z
N MET A 1 -1.38 0.81 -11.01
CA MET A 1 -1.18 0.92 -9.54
C MET A 1 0.14 1.56 -9.15
N ILE A 2 1.21 1.25 -9.84
CA ILE A 2 2.52 1.89 -9.57
C ILE A 2 2.42 3.40 -9.72
N THR A 3 1.77 3.89 -10.77
CA THR A 3 1.57 5.33 -11.00
C THR A 3 0.84 6.00 -9.84
N ALA A 4 -0.20 5.37 -9.30
CA ALA A 4 -0.96 5.90 -8.18
C ALA A 4 -0.11 6.01 -6.92
N CYS A 5 0.75 5.03 -6.66
CA CYS A 5 1.66 5.07 -5.51
C CYS A 5 2.75 6.14 -5.70
N THR A 6 3.32 6.23 -6.90
CA THR A 6 4.35 7.22 -7.24
C THR A 6 3.84 8.64 -7.12
N ALA A 7 2.55 8.87 -7.41
CA ALA A 7 1.95 10.20 -7.39
C ALA A 7 1.73 10.75 -5.98
N LYS A 8 1.86 9.93 -4.92
CA LYS A 8 1.68 10.43 -3.55
C LYS A 8 2.80 11.38 -3.15
N PRO A 9 2.50 12.48 -2.42
CA PRO A 9 3.52 13.45 -2.01
C PRO A 9 4.65 12.79 -1.23
N GLY A 10 5.88 13.03 -1.67
CA GLY A 10 7.08 12.49 -1.02
C GLY A 10 7.30 11.00 -1.23
N ALA A 11 6.53 10.35 -2.09
CA ALA A 11 6.71 8.92 -2.36
C ALA A 11 8.03 8.65 -3.07
N ALA A 12 8.74 7.63 -2.59
CA ALA A 12 9.99 7.17 -3.20
C ALA A 12 9.88 5.67 -3.47
N GLU A 13 10.29 5.27 -4.65
CA GLU A 13 10.34 3.88 -5.05
C GLU A 13 11.69 3.28 -4.66
N ASP A 14 11.67 2.10 -4.07
CA ASP A 14 12.87 1.43 -3.57
C ASP A 14 12.75 -0.08 -3.80
N TYR A 15 13.87 -0.79 -3.73
CA TYR A 15 13.93 -2.23 -3.99
C TYR A 15 14.73 -2.94 -2.89
N PRO A 16 14.34 -2.82 -1.60
CA PRO A 16 15.13 -3.40 -0.50
C PRO A 16 15.07 -4.93 -0.47
N PHE A 17 14.11 -5.54 -1.17
CA PHE A 17 13.92 -7.00 -1.23
C PHE A 17 14.32 -7.59 -2.57
N GLY A 18 15.03 -6.83 -3.42
CA GLY A 18 15.43 -7.25 -4.75
C GLY A 18 14.58 -6.62 -5.85
N ASP A 19 15.01 -6.81 -7.10
CA ASP A 19 14.45 -6.12 -8.27
C ASP A 19 13.02 -6.54 -8.62
N GLU A 20 12.51 -7.58 -7.97
CA GLU A 20 11.19 -8.15 -8.31
C GLU A 20 10.05 -7.52 -7.54
N VAL A 21 10.33 -6.69 -6.53
CA VAL A 21 9.29 -6.06 -5.70
C VAL A 21 9.58 -4.57 -5.58
N ALA A 22 8.69 -3.74 -6.14
CA ALA A 22 8.75 -2.29 -5.95
C ALA A 22 8.13 -1.96 -4.60
N VAL A 23 8.86 -1.22 -3.77
CA VAL A 23 8.41 -0.77 -2.46
C VAL A 23 8.28 0.74 -2.49
N PHE A 24 7.14 1.26 -2.07
CA PHE A 24 6.88 2.70 -2.04
C PHE A 24 6.93 3.17 -0.59
N LYS A 25 7.75 4.19 -0.35
CA LYS A 25 8.00 4.74 0.98
C LYS A 25 7.70 6.22 1.02
N VAL A 26 7.32 6.71 2.18
CA VAL A 26 7.27 8.13 2.49
C VAL A 26 8.05 8.36 3.78
N ALA A 27 9.03 9.27 3.75
CA ALA A 27 9.94 9.52 4.86
C ALA A 27 10.58 8.22 5.40
N GLY A 28 10.95 7.31 4.49
CA GLY A 28 11.58 6.03 4.83
C GLY A 28 10.65 4.94 5.33
N ARG A 29 9.34 5.18 5.40
CA ARG A 29 8.34 4.20 5.88
C ARG A 29 7.55 3.66 4.71
N MET A 30 7.41 2.33 4.66
CA MET A 30 6.66 1.65 3.58
C MET A 30 5.17 1.90 3.69
N PHE A 31 4.51 2.18 2.55
CA PHE A 31 3.05 2.21 2.49
C PHE A 31 2.48 1.32 1.37
N ALA A 32 3.30 0.85 0.44
CA ALA A 32 2.85 -0.05 -0.61
C ALA A 32 3.99 -0.94 -1.09
N LEU A 33 3.65 -2.20 -1.43
CA LEU A 33 4.56 -3.13 -2.08
C LEU A 33 3.86 -3.71 -3.30
N VAL A 34 4.54 -3.68 -4.45
CA VAL A 34 3.99 -4.17 -5.71
C VAL A 34 4.97 -5.16 -6.33
N PRO A 35 4.66 -6.48 -6.31
CA PRO A 35 5.47 -7.46 -7.03
C PRO A 35 5.43 -7.16 -8.53
N LEU A 36 6.59 -7.21 -9.17
CA LEU A 36 6.71 -6.97 -10.61
C LEU A 36 6.68 -8.29 -11.37
N GLY A 37 6.20 -8.25 -12.60
CA GLY A 37 6.20 -9.43 -13.48
C GLY A 37 5.13 -10.46 -13.18
N GLU A 38 4.19 -10.17 -12.29
CA GLU A 38 3.04 -11.04 -12.02
C GLU A 38 1.83 -10.62 -12.84
N GLU A 39 1.10 -11.60 -13.39
CA GLU A 39 -0.13 -11.38 -14.15
C GLU A 39 -1.21 -12.39 -13.71
N PRO A 40 -2.35 -11.95 -13.13
CA PRO A 40 -2.58 -10.59 -12.67
C PRO A 40 -1.67 -10.23 -11.49
N GLY A 41 -1.40 -8.93 -11.34
CA GLY A 41 -0.57 -8.43 -10.26
C GLY A 41 -1.31 -8.34 -8.93
N SER A 42 -0.62 -7.81 -7.94
CA SER A 42 -1.18 -7.54 -6.62
C SER A 42 -0.54 -6.27 -6.03
N VAL A 43 -1.16 -5.75 -4.98
CA VAL A 43 -0.58 -4.67 -4.19
C VAL A 43 -0.80 -4.97 -2.72
N SER A 44 0.25 -4.83 -1.91
CA SER A 44 0.14 -4.93 -0.46
C SER A 44 0.14 -3.53 0.14
N LEU A 45 -0.85 -3.26 0.98
CA LEU A 45 -1.09 -1.95 1.55
C LEU A 45 -1.30 -2.06 3.05
N LYS A 46 -0.80 -1.06 3.77
CA LYS A 46 -1.07 -0.93 5.20
C LYS A 46 -2.53 -0.56 5.41
N CYS A 47 -3.15 -1.11 6.45
CA CYS A 47 -4.57 -0.94 6.68
C CYS A 47 -4.89 -0.93 8.18
N ASP A 48 -5.89 -0.14 8.57
CA ASP A 48 -6.45 -0.22 9.91
C ASP A 48 -6.93 -1.65 10.17
N PRO A 49 -6.62 -2.27 11.34
CA PRO A 49 -6.96 -3.67 11.58
C PRO A 49 -8.43 -4.02 11.44
N GLY A 50 -9.34 -3.16 11.90
CA GLY A 50 -10.79 -3.39 11.76
C GLY A 50 -11.22 -3.36 10.30
N LEU A 51 -10.76 -2.38 9.56
CA LEU A 51 -11.04 -2.27 8.12
C LEU A 51 -10.42 -3.44 7.35
N ALA A 52 -9.21 -3.87 7.73
CA ALA A 52 -8.54 -4.99 7.08
C ALA A 52 -9.38 -6.27 7.15
N ILE A 53 -9.93 -6.58 8.31
CA ILE A 53 -10.81 -7.74 8.50
C ILE A 53 -12.06 -7.63 7.63
N GLY A 54 -12.70 -6.46 7.63
CA GLY A 54 -13.90 -6.21 6.83
C GLY A 54 -13.66 -6.37 5.32
N LEU A 55 -12.52 -5.89 4.83
CA LEU A 55 -12.17 -6.02 3.42
C LEU A 55 -11.92 -7.47 3.01
N ARG A 56 -11.25 -8.25 3.87
CA ARG A 56 -11.04 -9.69 3.61
C ARG A 56 -12.35 -10.45 3.58
N ALA A 57 -13.32 -10.07 4.40
CA ALA A 57 -14.65 -10.68 4.40
C ALA A 57 -15.46 -10.29 3.17
N ARG A 58 -15.30 -9.06 2.68
CA ARG A 58 -16.06 -8.50 1.56
C ARG A 58 -15.52 -8.95 0.20
N TYR A 59 -14.21 -9.01 0.05
CA TYR A 59 -13.58 -9.29 -1.25
C TYR A 59 -12.71 -10.54 -1.16
N ALA A 60 -13.02 -11.55 -1.98
CA ALA A 60 -12.20 -12.75 -2.07
C ALA A 60 -10.76 -12.44 -2.52
N GLY A 61 -10.57 -11.38 -3.32
CA GLY A 61 -9.26 -10.94 -3.79
C GLY A 61 -8.43 -10.20 -2.74
N VAL A 62 -8.96 -9.95 -1.53
CA VAL A 62 -8.21 -9.34 -0.44
C VAL A 62 -7.83 -10.40 0.56
N THR A 63 -6.54 -10.54 0.81
CA THR A 63 -5.96 -11.54 1.73
C THR A 63 -5.04 -10.87 2.73
N PRO A 64 -4.70 -11.54 3.85
CA PRO A 64 -3.70 -11.00 4.77
C PRO A 64 -2.37 -10.75 4.07
N GLY A 65 -1.65 -9.72 4.47
CA GLY A 65 -0.40 -9.32 3.83
C GLY A 65 0.62 -10.44 3.80
N TYR A 66 1.11 -10.75 2.61
CA TYR A 66 2.09 -11.82 2.38
C TYR A 66 3.46 -11.39 2.90
N HIS A 67 4.04 -12.18 3.80
CA HIS A 67 5.30 -11.87 4.49
C HIS A 67 5.30 -10.57 5.28
N LEU A 68 4.11 -10.05 5.65
CA LEU A 68 3.94 -8.81 6.39
C LEU A 68 3.08 -9.07 7.63
N SER A 69 2.98 -8.09 8.52
CA SER A 69 2.05 -8.17 9.65
C SER A 69 0.62 -8.31 9.13
N LYS A 70 0.00 -9.45 9.41
CA LYS A 70 -1.35 -9.75 8.89
C LYS A 70 -2.43 -8.88 9.54
N ARG A 71 -2.15 -8.30 10.69
CA ARG A 71 -3.06 -7.39 11.37
C ARG A 71 -3.11 -6.02 10.71
N HIS A 72 -1.98 -5.55 10.18
CA HIS A 72 -1.82 -4.19 9.67
C HIS A 72 -1.65 -4.11 8.15
N TRP A 73 -1.62 -5.25 7.46
CA TRP A 73 -1.39 -5.29 6.02
C TRP A 73 -2.35 -6.24 5.33
N ASN A 74 -2.86 -5.80 4.19
CA ASN A 74 -3.62 -6.65 3.27
C ASN A 74 -2.94 -6.68 1.92
N THR A 75 -3.10 -7.78 1.20
CA THR A 75 -2.71 -7.92 -0.20
C THR A 75 -3.98 -7.98 -1.03
N GLY A 76 -4.11 -7.07 -1.99
CA GLY A 76 -5.25 -7.03 -2.91
C GLY A 76 -4.84 -7.52 -4.29
N ALA A 77 -5.60 -8.46 -4.83
CA ALA A 77 -5.39 -8.93 -6.20
C ALA A 77 -5.87 -7.87 -7.20
N LEU A 78 -5.05 -7.63 -8.23
CA LEU A 78 -5.36 -6.67 -9.30
C LEU A 78 -5.96 -7.40 -10.51
N ASP A 79 -6.95 -8.24 -10.24
CA ASP A 79 -7.63 -9.09 -11.24
C ASP A 79 -9.06 -8.62 -11.54
N GLY A 80 -9.44 -7.45 -11.04
CA GLY A 80 -10.78 -6.91 -11.19
C GLY A 80 -11.75 -7.33 -10.08
N SER A 81 -11.38 -8.25 -9.19
CA SER A 81 -12.24 -8.69 -8.10
C SER A 81 -12.44 -7.57 -7.05
N VAL A 82 -11.50 -6.65 -6.95
CA VAL A 82 -11.64 -5.42 -6.15
C VAL A 82 -11.75 -4.26 -7.14
N PRO A 83 -12.81 -3.43 -7.07
CA PRO A 83 -12.94 -2.29 -7.98
C PRO A 83 -11.72 -1.37 -7.92
N ASP A 84 -11.29 -0.84 -9.07
CA ASP A 84 -10.12 0.03 -9.16
C ASP A 84 -10.26 1.25 -8.23
N GLU A 85 -11.45 1.84 -8.14
CA GLU A 85 -11.70 2.97 -7.25
C GLU A 85 -11.44 2.63 -5.79
N GLU A 86 -11.83 1.43 -5.38
CA GLU A 86 -11.58 0.93 -4.02
C GLU A 86 -10.09 0.74 -3.77
N VAL A 87 -9.36 0.20 -4.75
CA VAL A 87 -7.91 0.04 -4.63
C VAL A 87 -7.24 1.40 -4.48
N LEU A 88 -7.65 2.40 -5.26
CA LEU A 88 -7.11 3.75 -5.15
C LEU A 88 -7.39 4.38 -3.78
N GLU A 89 -8.59 4.19 -3.23
CA GLU A 89 -8.93 4.66 -1.89
C GLU A 89 -8.09 3.94 -0.82
N LEU A 90 -7.80 2.67 -1.00
CA LEU A 90 -6.97 1.90 -0.08
C LEU A 90 -5.50 2.33 -0.13
N ILE A 91 -5.01 2.75 -1.28
CA ILE A 91 -3.68 3.35 -1.41
C ILE A 91 -3.64 4.66 -0.60
N ASP A 92 -4.65 5.52 -0.76
CA ASP A 92 -4.76 6.76 0.00
C ASP A 92 -4.80 6.50 1.51
N HIS A 93 -5.60 5.52 1.93
CA HIS A 93 -5.72 5.14 3.33
C HIS A 93 -4.37 4.66 3.90
N SER A 94 -3.67 3.80 3.16
CA SER A 94 -2.35 3.30 3.57
C SER A 94 -1.34 4.44 3.73
N TYR A 95 -1.29 5.32 2.75
CA TYR A 95 -0.42 6.50 2.79
C TYR A 95 -0.74 7.38 4.01
N ASP A 96 -2.03 7.66 4.23
CA ASP A 96 -2.46 8.50 5.36
C ASP A 96 -2.10 7.88 6.71
N LEU A 97 -2.23 6.57 6.86
CA LEU A 97 -1.83 5.88 8.10
C LEU A 97 -0.33 6.07 8.39
N VAL A 98 0.50 6.00 7.36
CA VAL A 98 1.94 6.20 7.53
C VAL A 98 2.24 7.65 7.85
N VAL A 99 1.62 8.59 7.13
CA VAL A 99 1.83 10.03 7.33
C VAL A 99 1.45 10.47 8.75
N THR A 100 0.38 9.92 9.33
CA THR A 100 -0.02 10.27 10.70
C THR A 100 1.02 9.87 11.74
N ARG A 101 1.91 8.94 11.41
CA ARG A 101 2.99 8.51 12.32
C ARG A 101 4.29 9.28 12.13
N LEU A 102 4.35 10.17 11.16
CA LEU A 102 5.52 11.00 10.92
C LEU A 102 5.60 12.12 11.96
N THR A 103 6.82 12.62 12.20
CA THR A 103 6.99 13.84 13.00
C THR A 103 6.40 15.04 12.26
N LYS A 104 6.14 16.11 12.98
CA LYS A 104 5.67 17.36 12.38
C LYS A 104 6.62 17.85 11.29
N ALA A 105 7.93 17.79 11.58
CA ALA A 105 8.95 18.23 10.62
C ALA A 105 8.90 17.40 9.32
N GLN A 106 8.74 16.09 9.45
CA GLN A 106 8.61 15.21 8.27
C GLN A 106 7.35 15.51 7.48
N ARG A 107 6.21 15.71 8.14
CA ARG A 107 4.95 16.06 7.48
C ARG A 107 5.04 17.41 6.78
N ASP A 108 5.67 18.38 7.40
CA ASP A 108 5.81 19.73 6.83
C ASP A 108 6.61 19.69 5.52
N GLN A 109 7.57 18.79 5.39
CA GLN A 109 8.36 18.63 4.17
C GLN A 109 7.53 18.10 3.01
N LEU A 110 6.43 17.39 3.28
CA LEU A 110 5.55 16.87 2.22
C LEU A 110 4.71 17.96 1.56
N ILE A 111 4.55 19.09 2.22
CA ILE A 111 3.71 20.21 1.76
C ILE A 111 4.52 21.18 0.89
N THR A 112 5.81 21.17 1.05
CA THR A 112 6.71 22.01 0.25
C THR A 112 7.27 21.25 -0.94
#